data_d2044d78182fcfd3649f4905aaa033d7
#
_entry.id   d2044d78182fcfd3649f4905aaa033d7
#
_cell.length_a   1.000
_cell.length_b   1.000
_cell.length_c   1.000
_cell.angle_alpha   90.00
_cell.angle_beta   90.00
_cell.angle_gamma   90.00
#
_symmetry.space_group_name_H-M   'P 1'
#
loop_
_entity.id
_entity.type
_entity.pdbx_description
1 polymer ?
#
loop_
_entity_poly.entity_id
_entity_poly.type
_entity_poly.pdbx_seq_one_letter_code
_entity_poly.pdbx_strand_id
1 'polypeptide(L)'
;MKRLTLLILAAAVLSSMAAAQIIIENPAKPLSEKAGRVVTLKEEMRLEDTGEGFFFKNPYTIRVSPRGDIFIKDGQEQALQFDPQGRFVRNLFKKGQGPGELTSLHDIWASPDRLYLLGYPPKILIYDYEGNLVQELPLRGGNLGGRFILADPANLLVYGTSRPDAASGTGFIDIPWDITEIAPDGASLKTIGSFPIRTFQEVQAGGAVSGTAWNLPQVVALNGNSLFLNYTPEYMIDNFVKDKQAVGLRFRRPYTRVKRSSGGGVSGSAGSGPPPPEFLPDIYALHIVDGHLWVQTRTVTEEKGNLFDVFDTKGRYIDSFYIQSMMKNEDGGPARLSMTIVGGFAYFKEETSDGLIVIRKCRLVGL
;
A
#
# COMPACT_ATOMS: atom_id res chain seq x y z
N MET A 1 -34.26 7.08 46.28
CA MET A 1 -34.26 7.39 44.83
C MET A 1 -33.20 8.42 44.46
N LYS A 2 -33.04 9.58 45.10
CA LYS A 2 -32.04 10.62 44.73
C LYS A 2 -30.57 10.18 44.75
N ARG A 3 -30.17 9.24 45.63
CA ARG A 3 -28.81 8.73 45.74
C ARG A 3 -28.45 7.72 44.64
N LEU A 4 -29.43 6.97 44.10
CA LEU A 4 -29.23 6.02 43.01
C LEU A 4 -29.05 6.75 41.67
N THR A 5 -29.79 7.86 41.46
CA THR A 5 -29.68 8.68 40.26
C THR A 5 -28.32 9.38 40.18
N LEU A 6 -27.74 9.79 41.30
CA LEU A 6 -26.41 10.42 41.34
C LEU A 6 -25.29 9.44 41.02
N LEU A 7 -25.40 8.17 41.43
CA LEU A 7 -24.45 7.13 41.12
C LEU A 7 -24.46 6.71 39.65
N ILE A 8 -25.64 6.70 39.00
CA ILE A 8 -25.76 6.40 37.57
C ILE A 8 -25.21 7.57 36.71
N LEU A 9 -25.40 8.82 37.15
CA LEU A 9 -24.84 9.99 36.47
C LEU A 9 -23.29 10.01 36.57
N ALA A 10 -22.72 9.65 37.76
CA ALA A 10 -21.30 9.58 37.96
C ALA A 10 -20.66 8.44 37.11
N ALA A 11 -21.33 7.29 36.99
CA ALA A 11 -20.87 6.18 36.14
C ALA A 11 -20.94 6.53 34.64
N ALA A 12 -21.94 7.31 34.22
CA ALA A 12 -22.06 7.78 32.81
C ALA A 12 -20.99 8.81 32.46
N VAL A 13 -20.53 9.64 33.40
CA VAL A 13 -19.46 10.61 33.19
C VAL A 13 -18.07 9.93 33.17
N LEU A 14 -17.88 8.84 33.89
CA LEU A 14 -16.66 8.06 33.87
C LEU A 14 -16.47 7.20 32.61
N SER A 15 -17.56 6.84 31.93
CA SER A 15 -17.48 6.07 30.66
C SER A 15 -17.22 6.92 29.42
N SER A 16 -17.21 8.26 29.52
CA SER A 16 -16.95 9.18 28.42
C SER A 16 -15.53 9.77 28.38
N MET A 17 -14.61 9.27 29.19
CA MET A 17 -13.18 9.53 28.96
C MET A 17 -12.75 8.66 27.77
N ALA A 18 -13.15 9.01 26.55
CA ALA A 18 -12.43 8.63 25.37
C ALA A 18 -10.96 8.99 25.63
N ALA A 19 -10.10 7.98 25.79
CA ALA A 19 -8.68 8.20 25.98
C ALA A 19 -8.23 9.17 24.88
N ALA A 20 -7.84 10.38 25.26
CA ALA A 20 -7.40 11.39 24.29
C ALA A 20 -6.25 10.75 23.51
N GLN A 21 -6.46 10.56 22.22
CA GLN A 21 -5.46 9.95 21.35
C GLN A 21 -4.18 10.79 21.42
N ILE A 22 -3.10 10.20 21.86
CA ILE A 22 -1.80 10.87 21.95
C ILE A 22 -1.32 11.17 20.54
N ILE A 23 -1.17 12.45 20.22
CA ILE A 23 -0.57 12.89 18.96
C ILE A 23 0.87 13.34 19.25
N ILE A 24 1.84 12.69 18.62
CA ILE A 24 3.23 13.12 18.68
C ILE A 24 3.46 14.16 17.58
N GLU A 25 3.74 15.38 18.00
CA GLU A 25 4.17 16.47 17.13
C GLU A 25 5.70 16.43 17.01
N ASN A 26 6.19 15.94 15.89
CA ASN A 26 7.63 15.93 15.64
C ASN A 26 8.12 17.31 15.17
N PRO A 27 9.39 17.64 15.41
CA PRO A 27 10.00 18.86 14.89
C PRO A 27 10.09 18.82 13.35
N ALA A 28 10.35 19.98 12.73
CA ALA A 28 10.54 20.08 11.29
C ALA A 28 11.83 19.39 10.80
N LYS A 29 12.81 19.22 11.68
CA LYS A 29 14.09 18.55 11.40
C LYS A 29 14.19 17.26 12.21
N PRO A 30 14.68 16.14 11.62
CA PRO A 30 14.90 14.90 12.35
C PRO A 30 16.10 15.00 13.29
N LEU A 31 16.31 13.92 14.05
CA LEU A 31 17.42 13.82 15.01
C LEU A 31 18.79 13.67 14.33
N SER A 32 18.82 13.07 13.14
CA SER A 32 20.06 12.78 12.42
C SER A 32 20.73 14.05 11.91
N GLU A 33 22.01 14.23 12.21
CA GLU A 33 22.85 15.31 11.64
C GLU A 33 23.11 15.11 10.13
N LYS A 34 22.97 13.87 9.62
CA LYS A 34 23.12 13.53 8.19
C LYS A 34 21.83 13.70 7.39
N ALA A 35 20.80 14.27 8.00
CA ALA A 35 19.51 14.47 7.35
C ALA A 35 19.63 15.29 6.05
N GLY A 36 18.82 14.91 5.06
CA GLY A 36 18.81 15.58 3.75
C GLY A 36 19.92 15.17 2.80
N ARG A 37 20.72 14.14 3.13
CA ARG A 37 21.69 13.54 2.19
C ARG A 37 21.00 12.94 0.98
N VAL A 38 21.75 12.72 -0.07
CA VAL A 38 21.29 12.07 -1.30
C VAL A 38 21.81 10.64 -1.33
N VAL A 39 20.89 9.70 -1.42
CA VAL A 39 21.14 8.28 -1.64
C VAL A 39 21.02 8.02 -3.14
N THR A 40 22.05 7.41 -3.71
CA THR A 40 22.08 7.07 -5.13
C THR A 40 21.63 5.63 -5.37
N LEU A 41 21.07 5.39 -6.55
CA LEU A 41 20.68 4.07 -7.02
C LEU A 41 21.77 3.50 -7.92
N LYS A 42 22.40 2.39 -7.50
CA LYS A 42 23.36 1.66 -8.33
C LYS A 42 22.69 0.40 -8.86
N GLU A 43 22.43 0.34 -10.16
CA GLU A 43 21.84 -0.83 -10.80
C GLU A 43 22.73 -2.05 -10.61
N GLU A 44 22.14 -3.17 -10.17
CA GLU A 44 22.79 -4.47 -10.05
C GLU A 44 22.11 -5.54 -10.90
N MET A 45 20.83 -5.33 -11.26
CA MET A 45 20.08 -6.28 -12.06
C MET A 45 18.97 -5.57 -12.82
N ARG A 46 18.68 -6.09 -14.00
CA ARG A 46 17.56 -5.67 -14.84
C ARG A 46 16.81 -6.92 -15.30
N LEU A 47 15.49 -6.93 -15.10
CA LEU A 47 14.60 -7.94 -15.64
C LEU A 47 13.95 -7.35 -16.88
N GLU A 48 14.15 -7.99 -18.01
CA GLU A 48 13.62 -7.60 -19.31
C GLU A 48 12.86 -8.77 -19.92
N ASP A 49 11.93 -8.46 -20.80
CA ASP A 49 11.34 -9.46 -21.67
C ASP A 49 12.38 -9.94 -22.67
N THR A 50 12.76 -11.19 -22.57
CA THR A 50 13.71 -11.83 -23.49
C THR A 50 13.00 -12.64 -24.59
N GLY A 51 11.66 -12.61 -24.64
CA GLY A 51 10.87 -13.46 -25.53
C GLY A 51 10.77 -14.92 -25.07
N GLU A 52 11.37 -15.27 -23.93
CA GLU A 52 11.42 -16.62 -23.37
C GLU A 52 10.36 -16.82 -22.27
N GLY A 53 9.12 -17.09 -22.66
CA GLY A 53 8.08 -17.61 -21.77
C GLY A 53 7.24 -16.59 -21.02
N PHE A 54 7.55 -15.29 -21.05
CA PHE A 54 6.73 -14.22 -20.50
C PHE A 54 6.95 -12.92 -21.28
N PHE A 55 6.06 -11.94 -21.08
CA PHE A 55 6.28 -10.54 -21.43
C PHE A 55 5.58 -9.66 -20.39
N PHE A 56 6.16 -8.50 -20.10
CA PHE A 56 5.55 -7.54 -19.19
C PHE A 56 4.38 -6.81 -19.87
N LYS A 57 3.21 -6.87 -19.23
CA LYS A 57 2.00 -6.12 -19.64
C LYS A 57 1.89 -4.80 -18.88
N ASN A 58 1.80 -4.90 -17.56
CA ASN A 58 1.70 -3.79 -16.64
C ASN A 58 2.08 -4.26 -15.22
N PRO A 59 3.39 -4.47 -14.95
CA PRO A 59 3.85 -4.88 -13.63
C PRO A 59 3.67 -3.75 -12.62
N TYR A 60 3.12 -4.04 -11.45
CA TYR A 60 2.89 -3.03 -10.42
C TYR A 60 3.02 -3.50 -8.97
N THR A 61 3.02 -4.81 -8.70
CA THR A 61 3.37 -5.34 -7.38
C THR A 61 4.64 -6.17 -7.51
N ILE A 62 5.68 -5.77 -6.80
CA ILE A 62 6.94 -6.50 -6.71
C ILE A 62 7.08 -6.98 -5.27
N ARG A 63 7.35 -8.27 -5.07
CA ARG A 63 7.64 -8.87 -3.78
C ARG A 63 8.94 -9.64 -3.88
N VAL A 64 9.72 -9.58 -2.82
CA VAL A 64 11.00 -10.29 -2.75
C VAL A 64 10.99 -11.19 -1.54
N SER A 65 11.27 -12.47 -1.73
CA SER A 65 11.38 -13.43 -0.63
C SER A 65 12.69 -13.23 0.15
N PRO A 66 12.80 -13.71 1.39
CA PRO A 66 14.07 -13.72 2.12
C PRO A 66 15.18 -14.50 1.41
N ARG A 67 14.85 -15.43 0.52
CA ARG A 67 15.82 -16.17 -0.32
C ARG A 67 16.30 -15.36 -1.55
N GLY A 68 15.65 -14.19 -1.79
CA GLY A 68 15.95 -13.32 -2.93
C GLY A 68 15.14 -13.62 -4.20
N ASP A 69 14.22 -14.61 -4.18
CA ASP A 69 13.30 -14.81 -5.30
C ASP A 69 12.43 -13.56 -5.49
N ILE A 70 12.23 -13.16 -6.73
CA ILE A 70 11.46 -11.98 -7.08
C ILE A 70 10.12 -12.43 -7.68
N PHE A 71 9.03 -11.93 -7.10
CA PHE A 71 7.68 -12.19 -7.57
C PHE A 71 7.06 -10.92 -8.08
N ILE A 72 6.50 -10.96 -9.29
CA ILE A 72 5.91 -9.81 -9.93
C ILE A 72 4.46 -10.11 -10.32
N LYS A 73 3.54 -9.34 -9.76
CA LYS A 73 2.18 -9.30 -10.27
C LYS A 73 2.14 -8.37 -11.46
N ASP A 74 1.80 -8.91 -12.61
CA ASP A 74 1.73 -8.19 -13.86
C ASP A 74 0.33 -8.28 -14.48
N GLY A 75 -0.36 -7.15 -14.51
CA GLY A 75 -1.77 -7.11 -14.86
C GLY A 75 -2.64 -7.95 -13.90
N GLN A 76 -3.67 -8.58 -14.44
CA GLN A 76 -4.58 -9.45 -13.67
C GLN A 76 -4.36 -10.95 -13.95
N GLU A 77 -3.42 -11.30 -14.80
CA GLU A 77 -3.27 -12.66 -15.34
C GLU A 77 -1.82 -13.18 -15.30
N GLN A 78 -0.93 -12.51 -14.57
CA GLN A 78 0.45 -12.99 -14.41
C GLN A 78 0.94 -12.84 -12.96
N ALA A 79 1.49 -13.94 -12.42
CA ALA A 79 2.24 -14.01 -11.17
C ALA A 79 3.61 -14.61 -11.50
N LEU A 80 4.52 -13.75 -11.95
CA LEU A 80 5.82 -14.16 -12.48
C LEU A 80 6.81 -14.38 -11.34
N GLN A 81 7.55 -15.49 -11.40
CA GLN A 81 8.64 -15.82 -10.48
C GLN A 81 9.97 -15.72 -11.23
N PHE A 82 10.92 -15.02 -10.62
CA PHE A 82 12.33 -14.96 -11.03
C PHE A 82 13.21 -15.44 -9.88
N ASP A 83 14.30 -16.07 -10.20
CA ASP A 83 15.30 -16.46 -9.21
C ASP A 83 16.10 -15.25 -8.70
N PRO A 84 16.96 -15.40 -7.67
CA PRO A 84 17.77 -14.31 -7.14
C PRO A 84 18.76 -13.70 -8.16
N GLN A 85 19.04 -14.38 -9.27
CA GLN A 85 19.89 -13.92 -10.38
C GLN A 85 19.08 -13.22 -11.47
N GLY A 86 17.74 -13.14 -11.32
CA GLY A 86 16.86 -12.46 -12.27
C GLY A 86 16.43 -13.32 -13.46
N ARG A 87 16.70 -14.64 -13.44
CA ARG A 87 16.26 -15.53 -14.51
C ARG A 87 14.79 -15.89 -14.29
N PHE A 88 14.01 -15.85 -15.36
CA PHE A 88 12.61 -16.25 -15.32
C PHE A 88 12.51 -17.75 -14.94
N VAL A 89 11.65 -18.04 -13.98
CA VAL A 89 11.39 -19.40 -13.52
C VAL A 89 10.06 -19.91 -14.05
N ARG A 90 8.98 -19.17 -13.79
CA ARG A 90 7.62 -19.56 -14.20
C ARG A 90 6.58 -18.47 -14.01
N ASN A 91 5.39 -18.70 -14.61
CA ASN A 91 4.17 -17.99 -14.24
C ASN A 91 3.31 -18.92 -13.36
N LEU A 92 3.02 -18.48 -12.14
CA LEU A 92 2.21 -19.24 -11.17
C LEU A 92 0.70 -19.04 -11.35
N PHE A 93 0.30 -17.99 -12.10
CA PHE A 93 -1.11 -17.78 -12.42
C PHE A 93 -1.60 -18.80 -13.44
N LYS A 94 -2.70 -19.48 -13.11
CA LYS A 94 -3.43 -20.36 -14.01
C LYS A 94 -4.85 -19.83 -14.17
N LYS A 95 -5.25 -19.54 -15.43
CA LYS A 95 -6.57 -18.98 -15.74
C LYS A 95 -7.64 -20.05 -15.69
N GLY A 96 -8.66 -19.83 -14.85
CA GLY A 96 -9.81 -20.74 -14.75
C GLY A 96 -10.57 -20.57 -13.44
N GLN A 97 -11.44 -21.53 -13.11
CA GLN A 97 -12.25 -21.54 -11.89
C GLN A 97 -12.05 -22.82 -11.06
N GLY A 98 -11.27 -23.75 -11.57
CA GLY A 98 -10.95 -25.01 -10.90
C GLY A 98 -9.99 -24.85 -9.72
N PRO A 99 -9.61 -25.98 -9.10
CA PRO A 99 -8.59 -25.99 -8.05
C PRO A 99 -7.26 -25.41 -8.56
N GLY A 100 -6.67 -24.50 -7.79
CA GLY A 100 -5.41 -23.83 -8.17
C GLY A 100 -5.54 -22.82 -9.32
N GLU A 101 -6.74 -22.47 -9.75
CA GLU A 101 -6.98 -21.53 -10.86
C GLU A 101 -7.66 -20.25 -10.37
N LEU A 102 -7.40 -19.13 -11.04
CA LEU A 102 -8.04 -17.84 -10.85
C LEU A 102 -8.47 -17.25 -12.18
N THR A 103 -9.61 -16.56 -12.24
CA THR A 103 -9.99 -15.78 -13.42
C THR A 103 -9.35 -14.39 -13.43
N SER A 104 -8.98 -13.87 -12.23
CA SER A 104 -8.21 -12.64 -12.09
C SER A 104 -7.38 -12.67 -10.83
N LEU A 105 -6.18 -12.10 -10.90
CA LEU A 105 -5.25 -11.94 -9.80
C LEU A 105 -5.36 -10.52 -9.22
N HIS A 106 -5.69 -10.42 -7.94
CA HIS A 106 -5.84 -9.13 -7.25
C HIS A 106 -4.55 -8.67 -6.60
N ASP A 107 -3.86 -9.57 -5.88
CA ASP A 107 -2.57 -9.24 -5.25
C ASP A 107 -1.72 -10.49 -5.00
N ILE A 108 -0.43 -10.26 -4.70
CA ILE A 108 0.52 -11.29 -4.30
C ILE A 108 1.26 -10.87 -3.03
N TRP A 109 1.65 -11.86 -2.22
CA TRP A 109 2.46 -11.64 -1.02
C TRP A 109 3.47 -12.77 -0.85
N ALA A 110 4.73 -12.42 -0.60
CA ALA A 110 5.79 -13.38 -0.27
C ALA A 110 6.09 -13.30 1.24
N SER A 111 5.84 -14.41 1.95
CA SER A 111 6.25 -14.63 3.34
C SER A 111 7.64 -15.28 3.40
N PRO A 112 8.20 -15.62 4.56
CA PRO A 112 9.50 -16.30 4.62
C PRO A 112 9.58 -17.63 3.85
N ASP A 113 8.47 -18.36 3.70
CA ASP A 113 8.46 -19.71 3.14
C ASP A 113 7.34 -19.98 2.13
N ARG A 114 6.45 -19.03 1.90
CA ARG A 114 5.25 -19.19 1.06
C ARG A 114 4.98 -17.96 0.19
N LEU A 115 4.37 -18.24 -0.96
CA LEU A 115 3.75 -17.22 -1.80
C LEU A 115 2.24 -17.33 -1.73
N TYR A 116 1.57 -16.22 -1.50
CA TYR A 116 0.11 -16.09 -1.45
C TYR A 116 -0.37 -15.32 -2.67
N LEU A 117 -1.37 -15.86 -3.36
CA LEU A 117 -2.07 -15.23 -4.48
C LEU A 117 -3.52 -14.99 -4.07
N LEU A 118 -3.96 -13.75 -4.06
CA LEU A 118 -5.36 -13.36 -3.81
C LEU A 118 -6.05 -13.09 -5.14
N GLY A 119 -7.22 -13.66 -5.39
CA GLY A 119 -7.90 -13.44 -6.65
C GLY A 119 -9.37 -13.85 -6.68
N TYR A 120 -9.92 -13.88 -7.88
CA TYR A 120 -11.30 -14.31 -8.14
C TYR A 120 -11.31 -15.64 -8.91
N PRO A 121 -12.20 -16.60 -8.61
CA PRO A 121 -13.19 -16.59 -7.52
C PRO A 121 -12.55 -16.25 -6.16
N PRO A 122 -13.33 -15.70 -5.19
CA PRO A 122 -12.74 -15.24 -3.93
C PRO A 122 -12.02 -16.36 -3.20
N LYS A 123 -10.70 -16.40 -3.32
CA LYS A 123 -9.83 -17.38 -2.67
C LYS A 123 -8.39 -16.90 -2.62
N ILE A 124 -7.62 -17.52 -1.73
CA ILE A 124 -6.17 -17.40 -1.66
C ILE A 124 -5.56 -18.72 -2.09
N LEU A 125 -4.63 -18.69 -3.04
CA LEU A 125 -3.78 -19.82 -3.39
C LEU A 125 -2.44 -19.66 -2.67
N ILE A 126 -1.97 -20.69 -1.99
CA ILE A 126 -0.74 -20.70 -1.22
C ILE A 126 0.22 -21.70 -1.87
N TYR A 127 1.36 -21.19 -2.31
CA TYR A 127 2.41 -21.95 -2.98
C TYR A 127 3.66 -22.02 -2.11
N ASP A 128 4.42 -23.11 -2.23
CA ASP A 128 5.83 -23.10 -1.86
C ASP A 128 6.65 -22.37 -2.95
N TYR A 129 7.94 -22.12 -2.69
CA TYR A 129 8.80 -21.42 -3.65
C TYR A 129 9.28 -22.31 -4.79
N GLU A 130 9.04 -23.61 -4.72
CA GLU A 130 9.22 -24.58 -5.79
C GLU A 130 8.04 -24.55 -6.78
N GLY A 131 6.94 -23.81 -6.46
CA GLY A 131 5.76 -23.61 -7.29
C GLY A 131 4.70 -24.70 -7.14
N ASN A 132 4.77 -25.51 -6.08
CA ASN A 132 3.72 -26.47 -5.75
C ASN A 132 2.60 -25.75 -4.99
N LEU A 133 1.35 -26.04 -5.37
CA LEU A 133 0.18 -25.57 -4.62
C LEU A 133 0.11 -26.34 -3.30
N VAL A 134 0.31 -25.62 -2.19
CA VAL A 134 0.27 -26.19 -0.83
C VAL A 134 -1.15 -26.19 -0.28
N GLN A 135 -1.89 -25.11 -0.55
CA GLN A 135 -3.24 -24.94 -0.03
C GLN A 135 -4.05 -24.01 -0.93
N GLU A 136 -5.34 -24.29 -1.05
CA GLU A 136 -6.35 -23.37 -1.56
C GLU A 136 -7.29 -23.00 -0.41
N LEU A 137 -7.49 -21.70 -0.21
CA LEU A 137 -8.28 -21.15 0.88
C LEU A 137 -9.46 -20.38 0.30
N PRO A 138 -10.65 -21.02 0.14
CA PRO A 138 -11.85 -20.34 -0.33
C PRO A 138 -12.30 -19.27 0.70
N LEU A 139 -12.58 -18.06 0.23
CA LEU A 139 -13.03 -16.96 1.08
C LEU A 139 -14.55 -16.88 1.08
N ARG A 140 -15.16 -17.08 2.24
CA ARG A 140 -16.61 -17.07 2.40
C ARG A 140 -17.09 -15.70 2.94
N GLY A 141 -18.05 -15.09 2.26
CA GLY A 141 -18.78 -13.95 2.79
C GLY A 141 -18.31 -12.56 2.33
N GLY A 142 -17.55 -12.43 1.25
CA GLY A 142 -17.19 -11.10 0.78
C GLY A 142 -16.57 -11.04 -0.61
N ASN A 143 -16.83 -9.94 -1.30
CA ASN A 143 -16.10 -9.57 -2.49
C ASN A 143 -14.81 -8.85 -2.03
N LEU A 144 -13.80 -9.62 -1.67
CA LEU A 144 -12.49 -9.07 -1.28
C LEU A 144 -11.74 -8.59 -2.54
N GLY A 145 -12.15 -7.46 -3.09
CA GLY A 145 -11.35 -6.69 -4.03
C GLY A 145 -10.18 -6.00 -3.31
N GLY A 146 -9.50 -6.74 -2.43
CA GLY A 146 -8.49 -6.19 -1.53
C GLY A 146 -7.06 -6.48 -1.94
N ARG A 147 -6.14 -5.94 -1.15
CA ARG A 147 -4.70 -6.22 -1.23
C ARG A 147 -4.19 -6.73 0.11
N PHE A 148 -3.14 -7.52 0.07
CA PHE A 148 -2.47 -7.96 1.28
C PHE A 148 -1.83 -6.79 2.03
N ILE A 149 -1.99 -6.81 3.37
CA ILE A 149 -1.15 -6.03 4.30
C ILE A 149 -0.05 -6.94 4.82
N LEU A 150 -0.42 -8.18 5.14
CA LEU A 150 0.46 -9.21 5.65
C LEU A 150 -0.16 -10.57 5.33
N ALA A 151 0.64 -11.52 4.91
CA ALA A 151 0.22 -12.92 4.80
C ALA A 151 1.36 -13.83 5.25
N ASP A 152 1.10 -14.57 6.30
CA ASP A 152 1.91 -15.68 6.83
C ASP A 152 0.97 -16.72 7.48
N PRO A 153 1.46 -17.88 7.93
CA PRO A 153 0.59 -18.91 8.50
C PRO A 153 -0.22 -18.47 9.72
N ALA A 154 0.21 -17.44 10.44
CA ALA A 154 -0.46 -16.93 11.65
C ALA A 154 -1.32 -15.69 11.38
N ASN A 155 -1.08 -14.98 10.27
CA ASN A 155 -1.73 -13.71 9.98
C ASN A 155 -2.09 -13.62 8.51
N LEU A 156 -3.38 -13.44 8.24
CA LEU A 156 -3.90 -13.12 6.92
C LEU A 156 -4.66 -11.79 7.02
N LEU A 157 -4.00 -10.69 6.67
CA LEU A 157 -4.55 -9.35 6.74
C LEU A 157 -4.63 -8.76 5.34
N VAL A 158 -5.80 -8.29 4.99
CA VAL A 158 -6.06 -7.59 3.72
C VAL A 158 -6.74 -6.26 3.98
N TYR A 159 -6.65 -5.35 3.02
CA TYR A 159 -7.44 -4.13 3.02
C TYR A 159 -8.19 -3.97 1.72
N GLY A 160 -9.30 -3.27 1.78
CA GLY A 160 -10.11 -2.97 0.60
C GLY A 160 -11.15 -1.89 0.90
N THR A 161 -11.80 -1.40 -0.14
CA THR A 161 -12.91 -0.46 -0.02
C THR A 161 -14.22 -1.15 -0.38
N SER A 162 -15.27 -0.79 0.31
CA SER A 162 -16.63 -1.11 -0.12
C SER A 162 -16.95 -0.45 -1.47
N ARG A 163 -17.84 -1.05 -2.24
CA ARG A 163 -18.32 -0.42 -3.47
C ARG A 163 -19.22 0.78 -3.10
N PRO A 164 -19.13 1.88 -3.86
CA PRO A 164 -20.10 2.97 -3.73
C PRO A 164 -21.53 2.47 -3.92
N ASP A 165 -22.46 3.02 -3.15
CA ASP A 165 -23.89 2.69 -3.24
C ASP A 165 -24.63 3.74 -4.08
N ALA A 166 -25.32 3.30 -5.12
CA ALA A 166 -26.14 4.17 -5.98
C ALA A 166 -27.21 4.95 -5.19
N ALA A 167 -27.71 4.39 -4.09
CA ALA A 167 -28.68 5.07 -3.23
C ALA A 167 -28.15 6.35 -2.58
N SER A 168 -26.83 6.51 -2.45
CA SER A 168 -26.19 7.72 -1.92
C SER A 168 -26.20 8.91 -2.89
N GLY A 169 -26.60 8.70 -4.16
CA GLY A 169 -26.64 9.74 -5.18
C GLY A 169 -25.27 10.24 -5.64
N THR A 170 -25.27 11.24 -6.52
CA THR A 170 -24.02 11.89 -6.99
C THR A 170 -23.55 12.92 -5.97
N GLY A 171 -22.28 12.89 -5.58
CA GLY A 171 -21.68 13.80 -4.61
C GLY A 171 -20.50 13.24 -3.84
N PHE A 172 -20.03 13.99 -2.85
CA PHE A 172 -18.99 13.52 -1.94
C PHE A 172 -19.58 12.62 -0.87
N ILE A 173 -19.04 11.42 -0.78
CA ILE A 173 -19.37 10.42 0.26
C ILE A 173 -18.10 9.94 0.94
N ASP A 174 -18.25 9.40 2.14
CA ASP A 174 -17.18 8.70 2.83
C ASP A 174 -17.36 7.19 2.64
N ILE A 175 -16.45 6.56 1.93
CA ILE A 175 -16.47 5.11 1.70
C ILE A 175 -15.59 4.44 2.76
N PRO A 176 -16.09 3.39 3.44
CA PRO A 176 -15.27 2.62 4.36
C PRO A 176 -14.07 1.99 3.64
N TRP A 177 -12.88 2.20 4.19
CA TRP A 177 -11.67 1.46 3.87
C TRP A 177 -11.38 0.53 5.04
N ASP A 178 -11.57 -0.73 4.79
CA ASP A 178 -11.59 -1.75 5.82
C ASP A 178 -10.28 -2.54 5.87
N ILE A 179 -9.82 -2.81 7.08
CA ILE A 179 -8.79 -3.80 7.35
C ILE A 179 -9.51 -5.06 7.83
N THR A 180 -9.30 -6.15 7.10
CA THR A 180 -9.96 -7.43 7.34
C THR A 180 -8.95 -8.49 7.71
N GLU A 181 -9.17 -9.16 8.81
CA GLU A 181 -8.48 -10.38 9.21
C GLU A 181 -9.24 -11.58 8.64
N ILE A 182 -8.50 -12.48 8.01
CA ILE A 182 -9.01 -13.72 7.43
C ILE A 182 -8.60 -14.86 8.34
N ALA A 183 -9.55 -15.69 8.77
CA ALA A 183 -9.24 -16.88 9.53
C ALA A 183 -8.37 -17.86 8.72
N PRO A 184 -7.51 -18.66 9.36
CA PRO A 184 -6.60 -19.58 8.66
C PRO A 184 -7.30 -20.63 7.78
N ASP A 185 -8.59 -20.91 8.02
CA ASP A 185 -9.43 -21.79 7.21
C ASP A 185 -10.20 -21.04 6.09
N GLY A 186 -10.07 -19.73 5.99
CA GLY A 186 -10.82 -18.88 5.05
C GLY A 186 -12.31 -18.74 5.35
N ALA A 187 -12.82 -19.42 6.40
CA ALA A 187 -14.25 -19.52 6.66
C ALA A 187 -14.84 -18.25 7.24
N SER A 188 -14.05 -17.43 7.90
CA SER A 188 -14.51 -16.16 8.47
C SER A 188 -13.62 -14.99 8.10
N LEU A 189 -14.28 -13.87 7.87
CA LEU A 189 -13.69 -12.57 7.58
C LEU A 189 -14.13 -11.62 8.70
N LYS A 190 -13.17 -10.99 9.36
CA LYS A 190 -13.43 -10.06 10.45
C LYS A 190 -12.85 -8.70 10.12
N THR A 191 -13.70 -7.70 9.95
CA THR A 191 -13.25 -6.30 9.89
C THR A 191 -12.71 -5.91 11.27
N ILE A 192 -11.43 -5.59 11.34
CA ILE A 192 -10.74 -5.19 12.58
C ILE A 192 -10.48 -3.69 12.66
N GLY A 193 -10.58 -2.97 11.53
CA GLY A 193 -10.48 -1.53 11.46
C GLY A 193 -11.24 -1.01 10.24
N SER A 194 -11.85 0.18 10.36
CA SER A 194 -12.58 0.83 9.29
C SER A 194 -12.29 2.33 9.31
N PHE A 195 -11.89 2.89 8.19
CA PHE A 195 -11.44 4.28 8.07
C PHE A 195 -12.15 4.95 6.89
N PRO A 196 -12.70 6.17 7.05
CA PRO A 196 -13.41 6.84 5.99
C PRO A 196 -12.47 7.38 4.92
N ILE A 197 -12.77 7.10 3.66
CA ILE A 197 -12.09 7.73 2.51
C ILE A 197 -13.06 8.64 1.79
N ARG A 198 -12.73 9.93 1.73
CA ARG A 198 -13.51 10.91 0.99
C ARG A 198 -13.43 10.64 -0.50
N THR A 199 -14.56 10.27 -1.09
CA THR A 199 -14.69 9.88 -2.49
C THR A 199 -15.78 10.72 -3.16
N PHE A 200 -15.52 11.20 -4.37
CA PHE A 200 -16.59 11.73 -5.21
C PHE A 200 -17.24 10.58 -5.95
N GLN A 201 -18.55 10.40 -5.74
CA GLN A 201 -19.36 9.41 -6.43
C GLN A 201 -20.15 10.07 -7.54
N GLU A 202 -20.20 9.43 -8.70
CA GLU A 202 -21.05 9.79 -9.81
C GLU A 202 -22.00 8.64 -10.12
N VAL A 203 -23.29 8.92 -10.08
CA VAL A 203 -24.34 7.96 -10.44
C VAL A 203 -24.82 8.30 -11.85
N GLN A 204 -24.58 7.41 -12.79
CA GLN A 204 -24.96 7.58 -14.19
C GLN A 204 -26.44 7.20 -14.43
N ALA A 205 -27.00 7.70 -15.53
CA ALA A 205 -28.30 7.25 -16.01
C ALA A 205 -28.26 5.73 -16.25
N GLY A 206 -29.15 4.99 -15.58
CA GLY A 206 -29.14 3.50 -15.61
C GLY A 206 -28.53 2.86 -14.35
N GLY A 207 -28.12 3.66 -13.34
CA GLY A 207 -27.71 3.19 -12.02
C GLY A 207 -26.25 2.72 -11.93
N ALA A 208 -25.45 2.88 -13.00
CA ALA A 208 -24.03 2.63 -12.92
C ALA A 208 -23.35 3.68 -12.01
N VAL A 209 -22.45 3.22 -11.14
CA VAL A 209 -21.77 4.08 -10.17
C VAL A 209 -20.28 4.04 -10.41
N SER A 210 -19.67 5.23 -10.52
CA SER A 210 -18.22 5.40 -10.50
C SER A 210 -17.81 6.23 -9.28
N GLY A 211 -16.59 5.96 -8.76
CA GLY A 211 -16.05 6.67 -7.61
C GLY A 211 -14.62 7.14 -7.89
N THR A 212 -14.32 8.38 -7.54
CA THR A 212 -12.97 8.95 -7.62
C THR A 212 -12.51 9.35 -6.24
N ALA A 213 -11.52 8.63 -5.69
CA ALA A 213 -10.82 9.00 -4.48
C ALA A 213 -9.50 9.69 -4.85
N TRP A 214 -9.28 10.92 -4.34
CA TRP A 214 -8.03 11.63 -4.57
C TRP A 214 -6.92 11.29 -3.58
N ASN A 215 -7.29 10.63 -2.49
CA ASN A 215 -6.36 10.09 -1.51
C ASN A 215 -6.50 8.57 -1.45
N LEU A 216 -5.48 7.86 -1.89
CA LEU A 216 -5.42 6.41 -1.73
C LEU A 216 -4.72 6.08 -0.42
N PRO A 217 -5.38 5.38 0.50
CA PRO A 217 -4.76 4.98 1.76
C PRO A 217 -3.48 4.19 1.55
N GLN A 218 -2.53 4.40 2.47
CA GLN A 218 -1.32 3.63 2.56
C GLN A 218 -1.33 2.82 3.85
N VAL A 219 -0.88 1.58 3.77
CA VAL A 219 -0.77 0.70 4.94
C VAL A 219 0.44 -0.20 4.79
N VAL A 220 1.14 -0.39 5.90
CA VAL A 220 2.24 -1.35 5.99
C VAL A 220 2.26 -1.99 7.37
N ALA A 221 2.50 -3.30 7.41
CA ALA A 221 2.66 -4.02 8.66
C ALA A 221 4.09 -3.92 9.16
N LEU A 222 4.28 -3.46 10.40
CA LEU A 222 5.54 -3.62 11.12
C LEU A 222 5.70 -5.09 11.56
N ASN A 223 4.59 -5.69 12.02
CA ASN A 223 4.47 -7.10 12.41
C ASN A 223 2.99 -7.49 12.41
N GLY A 224 2.66 -8.70 12.85
CA GLY A 224 1.28 -9.21 12.87
C GLY A 224 0.31 -8.43 13.76
N ASN A 225 0.77 -7.53 14.62
CA ASN A 225 -0.07 -6.77 15.54
C ASN A 225 -0.01 -5.24 15.37
N SER A 226 0.99 -4.71 14.67
CA SER A 226 1.21 -3.26 14.52
C SER A 226 1.24 -2.86 13.05
N LEU A 227 0.32 -2.00 12.65
CA LEU A 227 0.17 -1.50 11.29
C LEU A 227 0.33 0.02 11.29
N PHE A 228 1.13 0.56 10.37
CA PHE A 228 1.16 2.00 10.11
C PHE A 228 0.25 2.35 8.95
N LEU A 229 -0.59 3.39 9.15
CA LEU A 229 -1.63 3.82 8.23
C LEU A 229 -1.49 5.30 7.90
N ASN A 230 -1.77 5.66 6.65
CA ASN A 230 -2.16 7.01 6.26
C ASN A 230 -3.39 6.89 5.36
N TYR A 231 -4.51 7.47 5.78
CA TYR A 231 -5.78 7.48 5.05
C TYR A 231 -6.35 8.89 4.85
N THR A 232 -5.60 9.91 5.30
CA THR A 232 -5.92 11.33 5.09
C THR A 232 -4.99 11.96 4.07
N PRO A 233 -5.37 13.07 3.41
CA PRO A 233 -4.48 13.76 2.48
C PRO A 233 -3.31 14.48 3.16
N GLU A 234 -3.39 14.73 4.47
CA GLU A 234 -2.37 15.42 5.26
C GLU A 234 -1.28 14.46 5.73
N TYR A 235 -0.13 15.03 6.13
CA TYR A 235 0.99 14.30 6.72
C TYR A 235 0.63 13.82 8.13
N MET A 236 -0.09 12.71 8.21
CA MET A 236 -0.53 12.09 9.45
C MET A 236 -0.37 10.59 9.35
N ILE A 237 0.22 9.97 10.36
CA ILE A 237 0.44 8.52 10.40
C ILE A 237 -0.16 7.97 11.69
N ASP A 238 -0.98 6.95 11.54
CA ASP A 238 -1.56 6.21 12.65
C ASP A 238 -0.85 4.87 12.81
N ASN A 239 -0.54 4.50 14.04
CA ASN A 239 -0.17 3.15 14.41
C ASN A 239 -1.42 2.43 14.92
N PHE A 240 -1.96 1.55 14.11
CA PHE A 240 -3.11 0.71 14.46
C PHE A 240 -2.62 -0.58 15.13
N VAL A 241 -3.18 -0.90 16.28
CA VAL A 241 -2.85 -2.09 17.06
C VAL A 241 -3.98 -3.11 16.89
N LYS A 242 -3.69 -4.23 16.20
CA LYS A 242 -4.67 -5.27 15.83
C LYS A 242 -5.43 -5.82 17.02
N ASP A 243 -4.73 -6.24 18.08
CA ASP A 243 -5.35 -6.86 19.26
C ASP A 243 -6.27 -5.90 20.02
N LYS A 244 -6.01 -4.60 19.93
CA LYS A 244 -6.86 -3.55 20.51
C LYS A 244 -7.94 -3.07 19.57
N GLN A 245 -7.84 -3.39 18.27
CA GLN A 245 -8.68 -2.87 17.19
C GLN A 245 -8.82 -1.34 17.24
N ALA A 246 -7.71 -0.67 17.54
CA ALA A 246 -7.68 0.77 17.78
C ALA A 246 -6.34 1.39 17.34
N VAL A 247 -6.39 2.69 17.06
CA VAL A 247 -5.18 3.49 16.88
C VAL A 247 -4.55 3.72 18.27
N GLY A 248 -3.38 3.15 18.46
CA GLY A 248 -2.61 3.29 19.72
C GLY A 248 -1.78 4.56 19.77
N LEU A 249 -1.33 5.04 18.61
CA LEU A 249 -0.44 6.19 18.47
C LEU A 249 -0.74 6.90 17.16
N ARG A 250 -0.69 8.21 17.20
CA ARG A 250 -0.73 9.08 16.01
C ARG A 250 0.46 10.02 16.03
N PHE A 251 1.08 10.27 14.87
CA PHE A 251 2.19 11.19 14.78
C PHE A 251 2.24 11.90 13.43
N ARG A 252 2.86 13.08 13.45
CA ARG A 252 3.08 13.93 12.29
C ARG A 252 4.32 14.80 12.46
N ARG A 253 4.70 15.47 11.40
CA ARG A 253 5.66 16.57 11.41
C ARG A 253 5.16 17.73 10.52
N PRO A 254 5.67 18.93 10.66
CA PRO A 254 5.44 20.00 9.70
C PRO A 254 5.88 19.56 8.31
N TYR A 255 5.00 19.74 7.32
CA TYR A 255 5.24 19.36 5.93
C TYR A 255 4.71 20.45 4.98
N THR A 256 5.54 20.85 4.01
CA THR A 256 5.11 21.77 2.95
C THR A 256 4.41 20.97 1.86
N ARG A 257 3.12 21.19 1.71
CA ARG A 257 2.29 20.46 0.75
C ARG A 257 2.68 20.77 -0.68
N VAL A 258 2.64 19.74 -1.53
CA VAL A 258 2.96 19.84 -2.94
C VAL A 258 1.69 20.16 -3.73
N LYS A 259 1.71 21.28 -4.46
CA LYS A 259 0.62 21.64 -5.37
C LYS A 259 0.53 20.65 -6.53
N ARG A 260 -0.70 20.39 -6.96
CA ARG A 260 -0.94 19.63 -8.18
C ARG A 260 -0.60 20.49 -9.39
N SER A 261 0.15 19.96 -10.34
CA SER A 261 0.39 20.65 -11.62
C SER A 261 -0.90 20.74 -12.43
N SER A 262 -1.14 21.86 -13.06
CA SER A 262 -2.34 22.13 -13.87
C SER A 262 -2.50 21.26 -15.12
N GLY A 263 -1.51 20.42 -15.48
CA GLY A 263 -1.52 19.51 -16.63
C GLY A 263 -1.66 18.02 -16.29
N GLY A 264 -1.60 17.63 -14.99
CA GLY A 264 -1.72 16.24 -14.58
C GLY A 264 -3.18 15.79 -14.58
N GLY A 265 -3.71 15.41 -15.74
CA GLY A 265 -5.00 14.75 -15.85
C GLY A 265 -5.00 13.47 -15.04
N VAL A 266 -5.94 13.33 -14.10
CA VAL A 266 -6.36 12.01 -13.65
C VAL A 266 -6.88 11.33 -14.91
N SER A 267 -6.25 10.23 -15.33
CA SER A 267 -6.75 9.40 -16.42
C SER A 267 -8.06 8.72 -15.96
N GLY A 268 -9.10 9.48 -15.96
CA GLY A 268 -10.47 9.09 -15.78
C GLY A 268 -11.24 9.96 -16.72
N SER A 269 -12.15 9.36 -17.50
CA SER A 269 -13.05 10.00 -18.44
C SER A 269 -13.33 11.45 -18.05
N ALA A 270 -13.32 12.37 -19.03
CA ALA A 270 -13.75 13.75 -18.88
C ALA A 270 -15.21 13.76 -18.33
N GLY A 271 -15.37 13.51 -17.05
CA GLY A 271 -16.63 13.42 -16.34
C GLY A 271 -16.94 14.75 -15.68
N SER A 272 -18.21 14.96 -15.41
CA SER A 272 -18.81 16.11 -14.74
C SER A 272 -18.41 16.28 -13.26
N GLY A 273 -17.36 15.62 -12.79
CA GLY A 273 -16.90 15.64 -11.41
C GLY A 273 -16.27 16.97 -10.99
N PRO A 274 -16.21 17.25 -9.68
CA PRO A 274 -15.57 18.45 -9.16
C PRO A 274 -14.06 18.45 -9.49
N PRO A 275 -13.46 19.62 -9.57
CA PRO A 275 -12.02 19.73 -9.85
C PRO A 275 -11.21 18.99 -8.76
N PRO A 276 -10.09 18.37 -9.09
CA PRO A 276 -9.25 17.72 -8.11
C PRO A 276 -8.73 18.74 -7.08
N PRO A 277 -8.42 18.29 -5.84
CA PRO A 277 -7.84 19.15 -4.81
C PRO A 277 -6.57 19.86 -5.29
N GLU A 278 -6.37 21.10 -4.82
CA GLU A 278 -5.20 21.93 -5.14
C GLU A 278 -3.87 21.24 -4.80
N PHE A 279 -3.86 20.48 -3.71
CA PHE A 279 -2.67 19.77 -3.23
C PHE A 279 -2.76 18.27 -3.48
N LEU A 280 -1.62 17.67 -3.73
CA LEU A 280 -1.47 16.21 -3.69
C LEU A 280 -1.57 15.72 -2.24
N PRO A 281 -1.96 14.45 -1.98
CA PRO A 281 -1.77 13.84 -0.67
C PRO A 281 -0.30 13.91 -0.26
N ASP A 282 -0.02 14.23 1.01
CA ASP A 282 1.36 14.52 1.46
C ASP A 282 2.27 13.28 1.46
N ILE A 283 1.69 12.11 1.70
CA ILE A 283 2.40 10.82 1.72
C ILE A 283 2.11 10.06 0.43
N TYR A 284 3.17 9.54 -0.18
CA TYR A 284 3.09 8.72 -1.39
C TYR A 284 3.05 7.23 -1.08
N ALA A 285 3.96 6.76 -0.21
CA ALA A 285 4.04 5.36 0.19
C ALA A 285 4.65 5.22 1.59
N LEU A 286 4.34 4.09 2.23
CA LEU A 286 4.91 3.65 3.50
C LEU A 286 5.70 2.37 3.27
N HIS A 287 6.88 2.27 3.90
CA HIS A 287 7.74 1.08 3.84
C HIS A 287 8.25 0.74 5.23
N ILE A 288 8.40 -0.55 5.54
CA ILE A 288 9.16 -1.00 6.70
C ILE A 288 10.53 -1.47 6.20
N VAL A 289 11.57 -0.81 6.67
CA VAL A 289 12.96 -1.13 6.33
C VAL A 289 13.76 -1.21 7.62
N ASP A 290 14.37 -2.35 7.89
CA ASP A 290 15.18 -2.61 9.09
C ASP A 290 14.50 -2.18 10.40
N GLY A 291 13.20 -2.50 10.52
CA GLY A 291 12.38 -2.20 11.70
C GLY A 291 12.00 -0.72 11.86
N HIS A 292 12.29 0.14 10.90
CA HIS A 292 11.90 1.54 10.88
C HIS A 292 10.82 1.80 9.83
N LEU A 293 9.98 2.80 10.08
CA LEU A 293 9.03 3.28 9.10
C LEU A 293 9.69 4.33 8.20
N TRP A 294 9.79 4.04 6.91
CA TRP A 294 10.18 4.99 5.89
C TRP A 294 8.94 5.54 5.21
N VAL A 295 8.82 6.83 5.18
CA VAL A 295 7.69 7.56 4.59
C VAL A 295 8.17 8.24 3.32
N GLN A 296 7.79 7.70 2.19
CA GLN A 296 8.01 8.38 0.91
C GLN A 296 7.00 9.52 0.78
N THR A 297 7.48 10.76 0.71
CA THR A 297 6.62 11.93 0.62
C THR A 297 6.27 12.28 -0.83
N ARG A 298 5.44 13.30 -1.02
CA ARG A 298 5.18 13.85 -2.36
C ARG A 298 6.24 14.85 -2.83
N THR A 299 7.19 15.20 -1.98
CA THR A 299 8.31 16.08 -2.36
C THR A 299 9.26 15.35 -3.29
N VAL A 300 9.44 15.89 -4.48
CA VAL A 300 10.46 15.49 -5.45
C VAL A 300 11.17 16.74 -5.90
N THR A 301 12.50 16.75 -5.83
CA THR A 301 13.32 17.88 -6.31
C THR A 301 14.18 17.43 -7.47
N GLU A 302 14.46 18.36 -8.38
CA GLU A 302 15.26 18.08 -9.58
C GLU A 302 16.70 17.63 -9.23
N GLU A 303 17.29 18.26 -8.21
CA GLU A 303 18.66 17.99 -7.81
C GLU A 303 18.82 16.73 -6.95
N LYS A 304 17.86 16.46 -6.06
CA LYS A 304 18.01 15.42 -5.03
C LYS A 304 17.10 14.22 -5.22
N GLY A 305 15.98 14.34 -5.97
CA GLY A 305 15.00 13.28 -6.18
C GLY A 305 13.91 13.22 -5.11
N ASN A 306 13.49 12.02 -4.74
CA ASN A 306 12.35 11.73 -3.87
C ASN A 306 12.73 11.83 -2.38
N LEU A 307 12.00 12.62 -1.60
CA LEU A 307 12.22 12.76 -0.16
C LEU A 307 11.59 11.60 0.62
N PHE A 308 12.41 10.99 1.45
CA PHE A 308 12.03 10.00 2.46
C PHE A 308 12.26 10.53 3.86
N ASP A 309 11.29 10.34 4.72
CA ASP A 309 11.39 10.54 6.16
C ASP A 309 11.46 9.20 6.87
N VAL A 310 12.21 9.12 7.95
CA VAL A 310 12.38 7.90 8.74
C VAL A 310 11.89 8.12 10.16
N PHE A 311 11.01 7.23 10.61
CA PHE A 311 10.50 7.22 11.97
C PHE A 311 10.85 5.90 12.66
N ASP A 312 11.09 5.98 13.96
CA ASP A 312 11.13 4.77 14.77
C ASP A 312 9.72 4.22 15.04
N THR A 313 9.64 3.05 15.66
CA THR A 313 8.36 2.40 15.98
C THR A 313 7.51 3.15 17.01
N LYS A 314 8.09 4.16 17.68
CA LYS A 314 7.41 5.05 18.63
C LYS A 314 6.96 6.35 17.99
N GLY A 315 7.09 6.51 16.66
CA GLY A 315 6.68 7.68 15.91
C GLY A 315 7.62 8.89 16.03
N ARG A 316 8.87 8.72 16.50
CA ARG A 316 9.86 9.80 16.56
C ARG A 316 10.54 9.95 15.21
N TYR A 317 10.65 11.18 14.74
CA TYR A 317 11.30 11.53 13.48
C TYR A 317 12.82 11.48 13.64
N ILE A 318 13.44 10.41 13.16
CA ILE A 318 14.85 10.10 13.42
C ILE A 318 15.78 10.48 12.30
N ASP A 319 15.34 10.44 11.03
CA ASP A 319 16.20 10.74 9.88
C ASP A 319 15.38 11.21 8.67
N SER A 320 16.06 11.76 7.67
CA SER A 320 15.52 11.99 6.33
C SER A 320 16.62 11.97 5.29
N PHE A 321 16.27 11.57 4.07
CA PHE A 321 17.18 11.55 2.94
C PHE A 321 16.40 11.62 1.62
N TYR A 322 17.12 11.86 0.55
CA TYR A 322 16.56 11.82 -0.79
C TYR A 322 17.06 10.59 -1.52
N ILE A 323 16.18 9.93 -2.28
CA ILE A 323 16.59 8.93 -3.27
C ILE A 323 16.56 9.60 -4.64
N GLN A 324 17.74 9.69 -5.27
CA GLN A 324 17.86 10.29 -6.59
C GLN A 324 17.05 9.49 -7.61
N SER A 325 16.21 10.17 -8.38
CA SER A 325 15.47 9.52 -9.45
C SER A 325 16.37 9.29 -10.66
N MET A 326 16.38 8.05 -11.16
CA MET A 326 17.03 7.70 -12.42
C MET A 326 16.12 7.99 -13.62
N MET A 327 14.84 8.21 -13.36
CA MET A 327 13.80 8.39 -14.38
C MET A 327 13.37 9.85 -14.44
N LYS A 328 12.95 10.26 -15.63
CA LYS A 328 12.30 11.54 -15.88
C LYS A 328 10.83 11.31 -16.19
N ASN A 329 9.96 12.23 -15.77
CA ASN A 329 8.58 12.27 -16.22
C ASN A 329 8.49 12.86 -17.66
N GLU A 330 7.30 12.89 -18.22
CA GLU A 330 7.06 13.42 -19.57
C GLU A 330 7.52 14.89 -19.74
N ASP A 331 7.50 15.67 -18.66
CA ASP A 331 7.94 17.07 -18.62
C ASP A 331 9.46 17.22 -18.43
N GLY A 332 10.21 16.11 -18.39
CA GLY A 332 11.67 16.07 -18.21
C GLY A 332 12.15 16.24 -16.77
N GLY A 333 11.25 16.48 -15.81
CA GLY A 333 11.57 16.51 -14.38
C GLY A 333 11.79 15.12 -13.78
N PRO A 334 12.30 15.03 -12.55
CA PRO A 334 12.53 13.74 -11.88
C PRO A 334 11.21 13.01 -11.64
N ALA A 335 11.14 11.76 -12.10
CA ALA A 335 9.96 10.92 -11.89
C ALA A 335 9.87 10.48 -10.42
N ARG A 336 8.62 10.36 -9.95
CA ARG A 336 8.34 9.72 -8.67
C ARG A 336 8.41 8.21 -8.86
N LEU A 337 9.25 7.56 -8.06
CA LEU A 337 9.45 6.12 -8.13
C LEU A 337 8.46 5.40 -7.21
N SER A 338 7.62 4.53 -7.77
CA SER A 338 6.93 3.51 -6.99
C SER A 338 7.88 2.34 -6.82
N MET A 339 8.35 2.10 -5.59
CA MET A 339 9.39 1.11 -5.35
C MET A 339 9.05 0.16 -4.20
N THR A 340 9.58 -1.05 -4.28
CA THR A 340 9.68 -1.99 -3.16
C THR A 340 11.10 -1.95 -2.62
N ILE A 341 11.25 -1.72 -1.31
CA ILE A 341 12.57 -1.61 -0.66
C ILE A 341 12.78 -2.81 0.24
N VAL A 342 13.81 -3.60 -0.01
CA VAL A 342 14.14 -4.82 0.75
C VAL A 342 15.66 -5.00 0.81
N GLY A 343 16.22 -5.20 2.01
CA GLY A 343 17.62 -5.58 2.21
C GLY A 343 18.63 -4.60 1.60
N GLY A 344 18.36 -3.28 1.65
CA GLY A 344 19.23 -2.25 1.07
C GLY A 344 19.11 -2.11 -0.45
N PHE A 345 18.11 -2.74 -1.07
CA PHE A 345 17.80 -2.64 -2.49
C PHE A 345 16.44 -2.01 -2.73
N ALA A 346 16.34 -1.22 -3.79
CA ALA A 346 15.09 -0.74 -4.36
C ALA A 346 14.78 -1.50 -5.65
N TYR A 347 13.54 -1.97 -5.77
CA TYR A 347 13.01 -2.63 -6.97
C TYR A 347 11.90 -1.76 -7.51
N PHE A 348 11.94 -1.41 -8.79
CA PHE A 348 10.93 -0.55 -9.40
C PHE A 348 10.79 -0.83 -10.90
N LYS A 349 9.60 -0.48 -11.41
CA LYS A 349 9.31 -0.50 -12.83
C LYS A 349 9.86 0.74 -13.49
N GLU A 350 10.45 0.58 -14.66
CA GLU A 350 10.78 1.65 -15.60
C GLU A 350 10.22 1.32 -16.98
N GLU A 351 9.78 2.34 -17.68
CA GLU A 351 9.52 2.29 -19.11
C GLU A 351 10.68 3.00 -19.81
N THR A 352 11.36 2.28 -20.68
CA THR A 352 12.52 2.78 -21.40
C THR A 352 12.09 3.71 -22.55
N SER A 353 13.01 4.44 -23.13
CA SER A 353 12.71 5.39 -24.23
C SER A 353 12.11 4.76 -25.50
N ASP A 354 12.31 3.46 -25.67
CA ASP A 354 11.74 2.64 -26.76
C ASP A 354 10.43 1.95 -26.35
N GLY A 355 9.88 2.30 -25.18
CA GLY A 355 8.58 1.81 -24.68
C GLY A 355 8.63 0.43 -24.06
N LEU A 356 9.81 -0.15 -23.82
CA LEU A 356 9.92 -1.43 -23.15
C LEU A 356 9.78 -1.27 -21.63
N ILE A 357 9.06 -2.20 -21.01
CA ILE A 357 8.93 -2.26 -19.57
C ILE A 357 10.03 -3.12 -19.00
N VAL A 358 10.76 -2.57 -18.03
CA VAL A 358 11.82 -3.28 -17.30
C VAL A 358 11.61 -3.15 -15.80
N ILE A 359 12.07 -4.14 -15.05
CA ILE A 359 12.17 -4.06 -13.59
C ILE A 359 13.64 -3.95 -13.22
N ARG A 360 13.98 -2.87 -12.50
CA ARG A 360 15.34 -2.66 -11.99
C ARG A 360 15.47 -3.07 -10.54
N LYS A 361 16.56 -3.73 -10.20
CA LYS A 361 17.06 -3.90 -8.84
C LYS A 361 18.28 -3.01 -8.67
N CYS A 362 18.18 -2.03 -7.79
CA CYS A 362 19.26 -1.07 -7.53
C CYS A 362 19.67 -1.11 -6.07
N ARG A 363 20.97 -1.10 -5.80
CA ARG A 363 21.50 -0.91 -4.44
C ARG A 363 21.34 0.54 -4.02
N LEU A 364 20.91 0.76 -2.79
CA LEU A 364 20.86 2.07 -2.13
C LEU A 364 22.26 2.39 -1.59
N VAL A 365 22.94 3.40 -2.15
CA VAL A 365 24.31 3.77 -1.79
C VAL A 365 24.28 5.12 -1.07
N GLY A 366 24.88 5.20 0.13
CA GLY A 366 24.91 6.41 0.95
C GLY A 366 23.78 6.51 1.99
N LEU A 367 23.13 5.39 2.32
CA LEU A 367 22.18 5.30 3.44
C LEU A 367 22.81 5.60 4.78
#